data_1fbb964d3113377eab42b1ca9d11d8bc
#
_entry.id   1fbb964d3113377eab42b1ca9d11d8bc
#
_cell.length_a   1.000
_cell.length_b   1.000
_cell.length_c   1.000
_cell.angle_alpha   90.00
_cell.angle_beta   90.00
_cell.angle_gamma   90.00
#
_symmetry.space_group_name_H-M   'P 1'
#
loop_
_entity.id
_entity.type
_entity.pdbx_description
1 polymer ?
#
loop_
_entity_poly.entity_id
_entity_poly.type
_entity_poly.pdbx_seq_one_letter_code
_entity_poly.pdbx_strand_id
1 'polypeptide(L)'
;MYNKATLNETLVSNRKENIAMRTKDSGLLNDIKMFVNDYCDNNGYGPSALEVSTEFGISKATAHRYLQTLEGEGKLARGRYGYESNAFADNRSMRSVAILGAVPCGPLTEVEEYVEGYVRLPESLIGHGKFFLLTASGNSMIGAGIEDGDLVLIRQQETAEIGDIVVALVDNEVTLKRLGFDEDRKSYYLHPENKRMRDIYVDQLTVQGVAVKVLKDL
;
A
#
# COMPACT_ATOMS: atom_id res chain seq x y z
N MET A 1 -49.81 52.25 5.96
CA MET A 1 -49.66 51.16 6.92
C MET A 1 -49.25 49.95 6.18
N TYR A 2 -47.93 49.62 6.12
CA TYR A 2 -47.47 48.41 5.49
C TYR A 2 -47.65 47.22 6.43
N ASN A 3 -48.31 46.20 5.95
CA ASN A 3 -48.78 45.05 6.69
C ASN A 3 -47.60 44.18 7.15
N LYS A 4 -47.39 44.08 8.47
CA LYS A 4 -46.33 43.24 9.10
C LYS A 4 -46.40 41.75 8.73
N ALA A 5 -47.53 41.26 8.21
CA ALA A 5 -47.68 39.88 7.78
C ALA A 5 -46.92 39.58 6.49
N THR A 6 -46.89 40.49 5.53
CA THR A 6 -46.22 40.31 4.24
C THR A 6 -44.67 40.28 4.36
N LEU A 7 -44.13 41.05 5.34
CA LEU A 7 -42.70 41.07 5.61
C LEU A 7 -42.18 39.72 6.23
N ASN A 8 -43.02 39.11 7.06
CA ASN A 8 -42.66 37.83 7.69
C ASN A 8 -42.68 36.66 6.72
N GLU A 9 -43.63 36.63 5.77
CA GLU A 9 -43.71 35.58 4.76
C GLU A 9 -42.51 35.65 3.78
N THR A 10 -42.10 36.86 3.39
CA THR A 10 -40.93 37.06 2.52
C THR A 10 -39.63 36.69 3.23
N LEU A 11 -39.49 36.98 4.52
CA LEU A 11 -38.31 36.60 5.32
C LEU A 11 -38.26 35.11 5.61
N VAL A 12 -39.41 34.44 5.77
CA VAL A 12 -39.49 33.00 5.97
C VAL A 12 -39.23 32.25 4.67
N SER A 13 -39.73 32.78 3.51
CA SER A 13 -39.45 32.24 2.19
C SER A 13 -37.93 32.34 1.86
N ASN A 14 -37.33 33.51 2.05
CA ASN A 14 -35.89 33.71 1.84
C ASN A 14 -35.01 32.90 2.82
N ARG A 15 -35.50 32.59 4.04
CA ARG A 15 -34.81 31.68 4.96
C ARG A 15 -34.92 30.21 4.51
N LYS A 16 -36.05 29.78 3.97
CA LYS A 16 -36.22 28.43 3.43
C LYS A 16 -35.39 28.21 2.17
N GLU A 17 -35.31 29.19 1.26
CA GLU A 17 -34.43 29.14 0.09
C GLU A 17 -32.94 29.15 0.48
N ASN A 18 -32.53 29.94 1.48
CA ASN A 18 -31.17 29.93 2.00
C ASN A 18 -30.80 28.64 2.79
N ILE A 19 -31.80 27.94 3.35
CA ILE A 19 -31.59 26.64 4.00
C ILE A 19 -31.53 25.53 2.96
N ALA A 20 -32.33 25.60 1.87
CA ALA A 20 -32.24 24.68 0.74
C ALA A 20 -30.89 24.80 0.00
N MET A 21 -30.29 26.00 -0.07
CA MET A 21 -28.92 26.20 -0.60
C MET A 21 -27.79 25.61 0.27
N ARG A 22 -28.07 25.15 1.50
CA ARG A 22 -27.08 24.56 2.42
C ARG A 22 -27.05 23.03 2.39
N THR A 23 -28.05 22.38 1.83
CA THR A 23 -28.05 20.92 1.65
C THR A 23 -27.29 20.62 0.38
N LYS A 24 -26.16 19.90 0.50
CA LYS A 24 -25.42 19.43 -0.68
C LYS A 24 -26.32 18.49 -1.47
N ASP A 25 -26.45 18.76 -2.75
CA ASP A 25 -27.13 17.86 -3.67
C ASP A 25 -26.37 16.54 -3.74
N SER A 26 -26.97 15.47 -3.22
CA SER A 26 -26.38 14.13 -3.21
C SER A 26 -26.22 13.55 -4.62
N GLY A 27 -27.07 13.96 -5.56
CA GLY A 27 -26.95 13.62 -6.99
C GLY A 27 -25.69 14.23 -7.57
N LEU A 28 -25.52 15.54 -7.45
CA LEU A 28 -24.34 16.25 -7.93
C LEU A 28 -23.04 15.77 -7.25
N LEU A 29 -23.10 15.37 -5.97
CA LEU A 29 -21.93 14.80 -5.28
C LEU A 29 -21.48 13.49 -5.94
N ASN A 30 -22.43 12.62 -6.29
CA ASN A 30 -22.13 11.37 -6.97
C ASN A 30 -21.65 11.59 -8.40
N ASP A 31 -22.25 12.53 -9.14
CA ASP A 31 -21.86 12.86 -10.50
C ASP A 31 -20.42 13.41 -10.55
N ILE A 32 -20.06 14.29 -9.59
CA ILE A 32 -18.67 14.77 -9.45
C ILE A 32 -17.71 13.62 -9.15
N LYS A 33 -18.09 12.67 -8.30
CA LYS A 33 -17.26 11.50 -8.02
C LYS A 33 -17.03 10.66 -9.27
N MET A 34 -18.08 10.39 -10.05
CA MET A 34 -17.98 9.64 -11.31
C MET A 34 -17.09 10.36 -12.30
N PHE A 35 -17.29 11.66 -12.48
CA PHE A 35 -16.44 12.48 -13.34
C PHE A 35 -14.96 12.41 -12.95
N VAL A 36 -14.64 12.51 -11.65
CA VAL A 36 -13.25 12.39 -11.18
C VAL A 36 -12.66 11.04 -11.54
N ASN A 37 -13.42 9.94 -11.40
CA ASN A 37 -12.95 8.60 -11.77
C ASN A 37 -12.63 8.53 -13.27
N ASP A 38 -13.60 8.90 -14.10
CA ASP A 38 -13.45 8.87 -15.58
C ASP A 38 -12.32 9.81 -16.04
N TYR A 39 -12.18 10.96 -15.41
CA TYR A 39 -11.11 11.90 -15.71
C TYR A 39 -9.72 11.32 -15.41
N CYS A 40 -9.56 10.65 -14.24
CA CYS A 40 -8.32 9.97 -13.86
C CYS A 40 -7.94 8.89 -14.87
N ASP A 41 -8.90 8.07 -15.27
CA ASP A 41 -8.68 6.94 -16.21
C ASP A 41 -8.28 7.43 -17.60
N ASN A 42 -8.86 8.55 -18.06
CA ASN A 42 -8.60 9.09 -19.38
C ASN A 42 -7.34 9.96 -19.48
N ASN A 43 -6.97 10.66 -18.39
CA ASN A 43 -5.91 11.68 -18.43
C ASN A 43 -4.64 11.27 -17.66
N GLY A 44 -4.70 10.23 -16.82
CA GLY A 44 -3.56 9.81 -16.01
C GLY A 44 -3.27 10.71 -14.80
N TYR A 45 -4.18 11.64 -14.47
CA TYR A 45 -4.14 12.49 -13.27
C TYR A 45 -5.55 12.97 -12.92
N GLY A 46 -5.75 13.44 -11.70
CA GLY A 46 -7.05 13.89 -11.23
C GLY A 46 -7.37 15.34 -11.59
N PRO A 47 -8.67 15.68 -11.80
CA PRO A 47 -9.08 17.04 -12.16
C PRO A 47 -8.89 18.03 -11.01
N SER A 48 -8.58 19.27 -11.35
CA SER A 48 -8.59 20.40 -10.44
C SER A 48 -10.02 20.87 -10.15
N ALA A 49 -10.21 21.68 -9.10
CA ALA A 49 -11.50 22.31 -8.83
C ALA A 49 -11.99 23.24 -9.95
N LEU A 50 -11.08 23.74 -10.80
CA LEU A 50 -11.45 24.54 -11.97
C LEU A 50 -12.07 23.67 -13.06
N GLU A 51 -11.47 22.53 -13.38
CA GLU A 51 -12.00 21.59 -14.36
C GLU A 51 -13.37 21.05 -13.95
N VAL A 52 -13.52 20.66 -12.67
CA VAL A 52 -14.84 20.27 -12.12
C VAL A 52 -15.85 21.41 -12.20
N SER A 53 -15.46 22.66 -11.90
CA SER A 53 -16.38 23.81 -11.99
C SER A 53 -16.84 24.08 -13.41
N THR A 54 -15.97 23.87 -14.40
CA THR A 54 -16.27 24.05 -15.81
C THR A 54 -17.24 22.96 -16.31
N GLU A 55 -16.97 21.70 -15.97
CA GLU A 55 -17.79 20.55 -16.37
C GLU A 55 -19.23 20.67 -15.86
N PHE A 56 -19.39 21.03 -14.59
CA PHE A 56 -20.73 21.06 -13.97
C PHE A 56 -21.40 22.45 -13.98
N GLY A 57 -20.79 23.47 -14.57
CA GLY A 57 -21.34 24.81 -14.61
C GLY A 57 -21.54 25.46 -13.22
N ILE A 58 -20.74 25.07 -12.24
CA ILE A 58 -20.79 25.57 -10.86
C ILE A 58 -19.60 26.49 -10.57
N SER A 59 -19.67 27.26 -9.49
CA SER A 59 -18.52 28.09 -9.10
C SER A 59 -17.34 27.22 -8.63
N LYS A 60 -16.08 27.68 -8.85
CA LYS A 60 -14.87 27.01 -8.35
C LYS A 60 -14.91 26.74 -6.84
N ALA A 61 -15.47 27.69 -6.06
CA ALA A 61 -15.63 27.53 -4.61
C ALA A 61 -16.63 26.41 -4.27
N THR A 62 -17.70 26.27 -5.06
CA THR A 62 -18.66 25.18 -4.92
C THR A 62 -18.03 23.84 -5.28
N ALA A 63 -17.35 23.74 -6.43
CA ALA A 63 -16.63 22.55 -6.85
C ALA A 63 -15.63 22.11 -5.77
N HIS A 64 -14.80 23.03 -5.26
CA HIS A 64 -13.84 22.75 -4.21
C HIS A 64 -14.49 22.17 -2.94
N ARG A 65 -15.65 22.73 -2.53
CA ARG A 65 -16.40 22.25 -1.36
C ARG A 65 -16.96 20.83 -1.56
N TYR A 66 -17.41 20.48 -2.76
CA TYR A 66 -17.85 19.11 -3.08
C TYR A 66 -16.67 18.13 -3.06
N LEU A 67 -15.56 18.49 -3.68
CA LEU A 67 -14.33 17.69 -3.69
C LEU A 67 -13.77 17.44 -2.28
N GLN A 68 -13.74 18.48 -1.43
CA GLN A 68 -13.36 18.34 -0.02
C GLN A 68 -14.30 17.42 0.77
N THR A 69 -15.59 17.44 0.43
CA THR A 69 -16.54 16.52 1.07
C THR A 69 -16.26 15.09 0.70
N LEU A 70 -16.03 14.80 -0.59
CA LEU A 70 -15.71 13.47 -1.07
C LEU A 70 -14.36 12.98 -0.51
N GLU A 71 -13.38 13.87 -0.35
CA GLU A 71 -12.11 13.58 0.32
C GLU A 71 -12.33 13.23 1.80
N GLY A 72 -13.09 14.07 2.53
CA GLY A 72 -13.41 13.84 3.95
C GLY A 72 -14.24 12.59 4.22
N GLU A 73 -15.05 12.17 3.24
CA GLU A 73 -15.79 10.90 3.28
C GLU A 73 -14.93 9.69 2.84
N GLY A 74 -13.66 9.90 2.51
CA GLY A 74 -12.75 8.84 2.04
C GLY A 74 -13.12 8.29 0.65
N LYS A 75 -13.89 9.04 -0.15
CA LYS A 75 -14.32 8.62 -1.51
C LYS A 75 -13.36 9.07 -2.61
N LEU A 76 -12.58 10.10 -2.35
CA LEU A 76 -11.51 10.61 -3.19
C LEU A 76 -10.24 10.83 -2.36
N ALA A 77 -9.09 10.81 -3.03
CA ALA A 77 -7.79 11.14 -2.47
C ALA A 77 -7.28 12.46 -3.07
N ARG A 78 -6.38 13.15 -2.37
CA ARG A 78 -5.70 14.32 -2.91
C ARG A 78 -4.47 13.89 -3.68
N GLY A 79 -4.44 14.17 -4.97
CA GLY A 79 -3.31 13.92 -5.84
C GLY A 79 -2.41 15.14 -6.04
N ARG A 80 -1.38 14.98 -6.88
CA ARG A 80 -0.40 16.03 -7.17
C ARG A 80 -1.01 17.21 -7.92
N TYR A 81 -1.95 16.96 -8.82
CA TYR A 81 -2.52 17.97 -9.72
C TYR A 81 -3.98 18.28 -9.39
N GLY A 82 -4.70 17.38 -8.73
CA GLY A 82 -6.12 17.53 -8.42
C GLY A 82 -6.63 16.47 -7.45
N TYR A 83 -7.91 16.17 -7.54
CA TYR A 83 -8.53 15.11 -6.75
C TYR A 83 -8.59 13.82 -7.57
N GLU A 84 -8.26 12.72 -6.97
CA GLU A 84 -8.12 11.42 -7.63
C GLU A 84 -9.09 10.39 -7.05
N SER A 85 -9.52 9.44 -7.88
CA SER A 85 -10.21 8.26 -7.36
C SER A 85 -9.28 7.43 -6.48
N ASN A 86 -9.82 6.77 -5.45
CA ASN A 86 -9.02 5.90 -4.60
C ASN A 86 -8.36 4.79 -5.42
N ALA A 87 -9.09 4.19 -6.36
CA ALA A 87 -8.56 3.15 -7.25
C ALA A 87 -7.38 3.65 -8.09
N PHE A 88 -7.45 4.90 -8.59
CA PHE A 88 -6.36 5.51 -9.35
C PHE A 88 -5.15 5.83 -8.44
N ALA A 89 -5.40 6.40 -7.25
CA ALA A 89 -4.37 6.69 -6.26
C ALA A 89 -3.66 5.41 -5.79
N ASP A 90 -4.41 4.34 -5.50
CA ASP A 90 -3.89 3.03 -5.12
C ASP A 90 -3.06 2.41 -6.26
N ASN A 91 -3.55 2.47 -7.50
CA ASN A 91 -2.82 1.93 -8.65
C ASN A 91 -1.52 2.68 -8.95
N ARG A 92 -1.49 4.00 -8.73
CA ARG A 92 -0.27 4.82 -8.88
C ARG A 92 0.77 4.53 -7.80
N SER A 93 0.35 4.17 -6.60
CA SER A 93 1.23 3.78 -5.49
C SER A 93 1.60 2.30 -5.50
N MET A 94 1.26 1.56 -6.55
CA MET A 94 1.69 0.18 -6.73
C MET A 94 3.16 0.10 -7.14
N ARG A 95 3.88 -0.84 -6.51
CA ARG A 95 5.27 -1.16 -6.87
C ARG A 95 5.34 -2.57 -7.46
N SER A 96 6.12 -2.69 -8.53
CA SER A 96 6.46 -3.99 -9.08
C SER A 96 7.54 -4.63 -8.21
N VAL A 97 7.26 -5.81 -7.67
CA VAL A 97 8.15 -6.60 -6.82
C VAL A 97 8.47 -7.88 -7.56
N ALA A 98 9.76 -8.16 -7.78
CA ALA A 98 10.20 -9.37 -8.45
C ALA A 98 9.97 -10.61 -7.59
N ILE A 99 9.51 -11.70 -8.20
CA ILE A 99 9.48 -13.03 -7.61
C ILE A 99 10.78 -13.73 -8.00
N LEU A 100 11.53 -14.20 -7.01
CA LEU A 100 12.75 -14.95 -7.21
C LEU A 100 12.51 -16.44 -6.87
N GLY A 101 12.76 -17.33 -7.79
CA GLY A 101 12.71 -18.78 -7.56
C GLY A 101 13.88 -19.26 -6.72
N ALA A 102 15.02 -18.56 -6.80
CA ALA A 102 16.19 -18.76 -5.95
C ALA A 102 16.84 -17.40 -5.67
N VAL A 103 17.54 -17.28 -4.55
CA VAL A 103 18.37 -16.11 -4.26
C VAL A 103 19.82 -16.43 -4.60
N PRO A 104 20.52 -15.56 -5.37
CA PRO A 104 21.92 -15.83 -5.73
C PRO A 104 22.83 -15.83 -4.51
N CYS A 105 23.91 -16.63 -4.57
CA CYS A 105 24.96 -16.67 -3.56
C CYS A 105 25.89 -15.43 -3.60
N GLY A 106 25.54 -14.41 -4.38
CA GLY A 106 26.28 -13.17 -4.55
C GLY A 106 25.47 -11.93 -4.21
N PRO A 107 26.00 -10.74 -4.52
CA PRO A 107 25.25 -9.50 -4.35
C PRO A 107 23.94 -9.52 -5.14
N LEU A 108 22.85 -9.07 -4.52
CA LEU A 108 21.51 -8.97 -5.15
C LEU A 108 21.45 -7.92 -6.30
N THR A 109 22.58 -7.54 -6.86
CA THR A 109 22.68 -6.62 -8.01
C THR A 109 22.49 -7.34 -9.35
N GLU A 110 22.60 -8.66 -9.41
CA GLU A 110 22.50 -9.50 -10.62
C GLU A 110 21.31 -10.47 -10.54
N VAL A 111 20.18 -9.98 -10.05
CA VAL A 111 18.99 -10.83 -9.82
C VAL A 111 18.17 -11.15 -11.07
N GLU A 112 18.45 -10.51 -12.21
CA GLU A 112 17.62 -10.66 -13.43
C GLU A 112 17.53 -12.12 -13.92
N GLU A 113 18.55 -12.92 -13.71
CA GLU A 113 18.58 -14.34 -14.10
C GLU A 113 17.69 -15.24 -13.22
N TYR A 114 17.29 -14.76 -12.02
CA TYR A 114 16.52 -15.53 -11.05
C TYR A 114 15.06 -15.09 -10.97
N VAL A 115 14.66 -14.11 -11.77
CA VAL A 115 13.29 -13.57 -11.77
C VAL A 115 12.34 -14.49 -12.51
N GLU A 116 11.38 -15.06 -11.80
CA GLU A 116 10.31 -15.89 -12.36
C GLU A 116 9.09 -15.06 -12.77
N GLY A 117 8.94 -13.86 -12.23
CA GLY A 117 7.80 -12.99 -12.50
C GLY A 117 7.79 -11.73 -11.64
N TYR A 118 6.69 -11.00 -11.73
CA TYR A 118 6.48 -9.79 -10.96
C TYR A 118 5.06 -9.74 -10.40
N VAL A 119 4.94 -9.27 -9.16
CA VAL A 119 3.65 -8.92 -8.53
C VAL A 119 3.62 -7.43 -8.26
N ARG A 120 2.48 -6.80 -8.51
CA ARG A 120 2.25 -5.40 -8.15
C ARG A 120 1.62 -5.35 -6.76
N LEU A 121 2.31 -4.73 -5.80
CA LEU A 121 1.86 -4.60 -4.42
C LEU A 121 1.69 -3.12 -4.07
N PRO A 122 0.63 -2.76 -3.30
CA PRO A 122 0.46 -1.41 -2.80
C PRO A 122 1.64 -0.98 -1.92
N GLU A 123 2.14 0.23 -2.12
CA GLU A 123 3.23 0.78 -1.30
C GLU A 123 2.80 0.91 0.18
N SER A 124 1.52 1.14 0.43
CA SER A 124 0.93 1.13 1.78
C SER A 124 1.03 -0.24 2.48
N LEU A 125 1.10 -1.33 1.72
CA LEU A 125 1.25 -2.69 2.26
C LEU A 125 2.71 -3.05 2.54
N ILE A 126 3.63 -2.64 1.66
CA ILE A 126 5.05 -3.05 1.70
C ILE A 126 5.96 -2.02 2.36
N GLY A 127 5.56 -0.73 2.39
CA GLY A 127 6.37 0.37 2.91
C GLY A 127 7.49 0.81 1.96
N HIS A 128 8.46 1.56 2.52
CA HIS A 128 9.60 2.09 1.78
C HIS A 128 10.78 1.11 1.82
N GLY A 129 11.59 1.08 0.76
CA GLY A 129 12.78 0.24 0.66
C GLY A 129 12.82 -0.55 -0.66
N LYS A 130 13.77 -1.46 -0.78
CA LYS A 130 13.85 -2.43 -1.86
C LYS A 130 13.28 -3.76 -1.38
N PHE A 131 12.48 -4.40 -2.21
CA PHE A 131 11.81 -5.65 -1.87
C PHE A 131 11.90 -6.64 -3.01
N PHE A 132 11.90 -7.92 -2.66
CA PHE A 132 11.65 -9.04 -3.55
C PHE A 132 10.75 -10.07 -2.86
N LEU A 133 10.10 -10.92 -3.64
CA LEU A 133 9.38 -12.09 -3.16
C LEU A 133 10.27 -13.32 -3.37
N LEU A 134 10.35 -14.15 -2.34
CA LEU A 134 11.04 -15.44 -2.40
C LEU A 134 9.99 -16.54 -2.29
N THR A 135 10.04 -17.51 -3.19
CA THR A 135 9.26 -18.73 -3.06
C THR A 135 9.89 -19.61 -1.99
N ALA A 136 9.17 -19.85 -0.91
CA ALA A 136 9.65 -20.74 0.16
C ALA A 136 9.72 -22.17 -0.34
N SER A 137 10.81 -22.86 0.02
CA SER A 137 10.99 -24.26 -0.31
C SER A 137 11.19 -25.12 0.93
N GLY A 138 10.47 -26.21 1.01
CA GLY A 138 10.53 -27.15 2.09
C GLY A 138 9.76 -26.75 3.34
N ASN A 139 10.03 -27.41 4.45
CA ASN A 139 9.21 -27.34 5.67
C ASN A 139 9.98 -26.77 6.88
N SER A 140 11.11 -26.12 6.66
CA SER A 140 11.95 -25.64 7.75
C SER A 140 11.32 -24.48 8.55
N MET A 141 10.34 -23.77 8.00
CA MET A 141 9.74 -22.57 8.59
C MET A 141 8.24 -22.73 8.88
N ILE A 142 7.73 -23.95 8.93
CA ILE A 142 6.30 -24.23 9.15
C ILE A 142 5.79 -23.75 10.50
N GLY A 143 6.63 -23.72 11.53
CA GLY A 143 6.29 -23.20 12.87
C GLY A 143 6.10 -21.67 12.88
N ALA A 144 6.67 -20.96 11.91
CA ALA A 144 6.42 -19.54 11.68
C ALA A 144 5.26 -19.29 10.70
N GLY A 145 4.55 -20.35 10.29
CA GLY A 145 3.47 -20.26 9.35
C GLY A 145 3.91 -20.04 7.91
N ILE A 146 5.16 -20.40 7.54
CA ILE A 146 5.68 -20.36 6.18
C ILE A 146 5.77 -21.80 5.68
N GLU A 147 5.02 -22.12 4.65
CA GLU A 147 4.91 -23.44 4.06
C GLU A 147 5.59 -23.50 2.68
N ASP A 148 5.79 -24.70 2.19
CA ASP A 148 6.35 -24.92 0.85
C ASP A 148 5.47 -24.27 -0.23
N GLY A 149 6.06 -23.47 -1.11
CA GLY A 149 5.36 -22.72 -2.15
C GLY A 149 4.86 -21.34 -1.75
N ASP A 150 4.86 -20.96 -0.46
CA ASP A 150 4.47 -19.62 -0.02
C ASP A 150 5.40 -18.56 -0.61
N LEU A 151 4.82 -17.39 -0.95
CA LEU A 151 5.59 -16.23 -1.34
C LEU A 151 5.93 -15.37 -0.11
N VAL A 152 7.20 -15.27 0.22
CA VAL A 152 7.69 -14.47 1.34
C VAL A 152 8.21 -13.14 0.83
N LEU A 153 7.61 -12.03 1.29
CA LEU A 153 8.09 -10.69 1.00
C LEU A 153 9.31 -10.37 1.84
N ILE A 154 10.42 -10.15 1.18
CA ILE A 154 11.72 -9.86 1.79
C ILE A 154 12.05 -8.39 1.57
N ARG A 155 12.36 -7.65 2.64
CA ARG A 155 12.98 -6.34 2.56
C ARG A 155 14.49 -6.53 2.42
N GLN A 156 15.06 -6.08 1.32
CA GLN A 156 16.50 -6.17 1.04
C GLN A 156 17.28 -5.26 1.98
N GLN A 157 18.11 -5.85 2.82
CA GLN A 157 19.00 -5.15 3.76
C GLN A 157 20.09 -6.08 4.25
N GLU A 158 21.22 -5.52 4.66
CA GLU A 158 22.41 -6.28 5.11
C GLU A 158 22.46 -6.49 6.62
N THR A 159 21.52 -5.92 7.36
CA THR A 159 21.44 -6.00 8.81
C THR A 159 20.10 -6.59 9.25
N ALA A 160 20.10 -7.29 10.38
CA ALA A 160 18.90 -7.86 10.99
C ALA A 160 19.03 -7.83 12.53
N GLU A 161 17.89 -7.87 13.20
CA GLU A 161 17.83 -8.01 14.66
C GLU A 161 17.67 -9.47 15.04
N ILE A 162 18.10 -9.81 16.27
CA ILE A 162 17.89 -11.16 16.82
C ILE A 162 16.38 -11.41 16.93
N GLY A 163 15.94 -12.53 16.38
CA GLY A 163 14.53 -12.88 16.27
C GLY A 163 13.92 -12.61 14.90
N ASP A 164 14.57 -11.85 14.03
CA ASP A 164 14.11 -11.67 12.64
C ASP A 164 14.18 -12.97 11.84
N ILE A 165 13.23 -13.17 10.93
CA ILE A 165 13.34 -14.21 9.90
C ILE A 165 14.13 -13.60 8.74
N VAL A 166 15.28 -14.18 8.46
CA VAL A 166 16.26 -13.63 7.50
C VAL A 166 16.47 -14.55 6.31
N VAL A 167 16.73 -13.95 5.16
CA VAL A 167 17.40 -14.61 4.05
C VAL A 167 18.89 -14.43 4.29
N ALA A 168 19.58 -15.53 4.55
CA ALA A 168 20.99 -15.54 4.88
C ALA A 168 21.77 -16.44 3.92
N LEU A 169 22.95 -15.97 3.54
CA LEU A 169 23.95 -16.75 2.83
C LEU A 169 24.95 -17.31 3.84
N VAL A 170 25.07 -18.64 3.87
CA VAL A 170 25.98 -19.40 4.73
C VAL A 170 26.61 -20.53 3.85
N ASP A 171 27.93 -20.67 3.85
CA ASP A 171 28.66 -21.71 3.11
C ASP A 171 28.23 -21.83 1.64
N ASN A 172 27.99 -20.71 0.97
CA ASN A 172 27.46 -20.61 -0.40
C ASN A 172 26.04 -21.18 -0.60
N GLU A 173 25.29 -21.35 0.48
CA GLU A 173 23.90 -21.73 0.40
C GLU A 173 23.01 -20.59 0.95
N VAL A 174 21.91 -20.28 0.26
CA VAL A 174 20.93 -19.31 0.71
C VAL A 174 19.82 -20.04 1.45
N THR A 175 19.48 -19.51 2.62
CA THR A 175 18.45 -20.11 3.45
C THR A 175 17.56 -19.07 4.13
N LEU A 176 16.30 -19.43 4.41
CA LEU A 176 15.35 -18.63 5.19
C LEU A 176 15.23 -19.26 6.57
N LYS A 177 15.64 -18.53 7.62
CA LYS A 177 15.64 -19.01 9.01
C LYS A 177 15.44 -17.84 9.98
N ARG A 178 15.15 -18.14 11.23
CA ARG A 178 15.16 -17.12 12.28
C ARG A 178 16.58 -16.92 12.79
N LEU A 179 17.01 -15.66 12.87
CA LEU A 179 18.31 -15.29 13.40
C LEU A 179 18.29 -15.36 14.93
N GLY A 180 19.23 -16.07 15.50
CA GLY A 180 19.45 -16.15 16.95
C GLY A 180 20.90 -15.87 17.33
N PHE A 181 21.14 -15.62 18.61
CA PHE A 181 22.47 -15.49 19.20
C PHE A 181 22.56 -16.30 20.48
N ASP A 182 23.60 -17.11 20.58
CA ASP A 182 23.91 -17.95 21.75
C ASP A 182 24.94 -17.24 22.61
N GLU A 183 24.52 -16.78 23.80
CA GLU A 183 25.35 -16.04 24.73
C GLU A 183 26.50 -16.88 25.32
N ASP A 184 26.30 -18.17 25.48
CA ASP A 184 27.32 -19.06 26.05
C ASP A 184 28.41 -19.36 25.00
N ARG A 185 28.02 -19.58 23.77
CA ARG A 185 28.92 -19.84 22.66
C ARG A 185 29.49 -18.60 22.00
N LYS A 186 28.88 -17.42 22.29
CA LYS A 186 29.20 -16.15 21.63
C LYS A 186 29.11 -16.23 20.10
N SER A 187 28.11 -16.96 19.61
CA SER A 187 27.95 -17.29 18.20
C SER A 187 26.52 -17.05 17.73
N TYR A 188 26.37 -16.62 16.49
CA TYR A 188 25.06 -16.57 15.82
C TYR A 188 24.64 -17.98 15.42
N TYR A 189 23.33 -18.18 15.37
CA TYR A 189 22.73 -19.39 14.81
C TYR A 189 21.49 -19.04 13.98
N LEU A 190 21.18 -19.92 13.03
CA LEU A 190 19.97 -19.88 12.22
C LEU A 190 19.02 -20.97 12.72
N HIS A 191 17.90 -20.55 13.26
CA HIS A 191 16.89 -21.42 13.85
C HIS A 191 15.81 -21.78 12.84
N PRO A 192 15.66 -23.07 12.46
CA PRO A 192 14.51 -23.54 11.72
C PRO A 192 13.26 -23.47 12.63
N GLU A 193 12.19 -22.89 12.15
CA GLU A 193 10.88 -22.93 12.81
C GLU A 193 10.21 -24.31 12.57
N ASN A 194 10.93 -25.38 12.91
CA ASN A 194 10.46 -26.74 12.79
C ASN A 194 11.11 -27.61 13.91
N LYS A 195 10.30 -28.12 14.82
CA LYS A 195 10.73 -28.90 15.98
C LYS A 195 11.54 -30.18 15.64
N ARG A 196 11.52 -30.61 14.38
CA ARG A 196 12.28 -31.79 13.91
C ARG A 196 13.67 -31.42 13.41
N MET A 197 13.99 -30.14 13.31
CA MET A 197 15.27 -29.63 12.81
C MET A 197 16.07 -29.01 13.95
N ARG A 198 17.39 -28.90 13.76
CA ARG A 198 18.31 -28.33 14.74
C ARG A 198 18.81 -26.98 14.29
N ASP A 199 19.26 -26.16 15.24
CA ASP A 199 19.92 -24.89 15.00
C ASP A 199 21.21 -25.11 14.19
N ILE A 200 21.47 -24.17 13.30
CA ILE A 200 22.67 -24.14 12.47
C ILE A 200 23.53 -23.01 13.01
N TYR A 201 24.61 -23.37 13.71
CA TYR A 201 25.58 -22.41 14.20
C TYR A 201 26.50 -21.98 13.07
N VAL A 202 26.77 -20.69 12.99
CA VAL A 202 27.51 -20.10 11.87
C VAL A 202 28.62 -19.19 12.41
N ASP A 203 29.83 -19.35 11.85
CA ASP A 203 30.94 -18.44 12.18
C ASP A 203 30.84 -17.14 11.40
N GLN A 204 30.28 -17.18 10.18
CA GLN A 204 30.03 -16.05 9.31
C GLN A 204 28.70 -16.24 8.59
N LEU A 205 27.90 -15.19 8.52
CA LEU A 205 26.70 -15.16 7.71
C LEU A 205 26.58 -13.79 7.03
N THR A 206 26.03 -13.79 5.82
CA THR A 206 25.65 -12.55 5.15
C THR A 206 24.14 -12.48 5.08
N VAL A 207 23.57 -11.45 5.71
CA VAL A 207 22.14 -11.17 5.61
C VAL A 207 21.87 -10.50 4.26
N GLN A 208 20.96 -11.06 3.49
CA GLN A 208 20.52 -10.52 2.20
C GLN A 208 19.16 -9.79 2.32
N GLY A 209 18.42 -10.06 3.38
CA GLY A 209 17.16 -9.39 3.68
C GLY A 209 16.42 -10.00 4.85
N VAL A 210 15.36 -9.29 5.23
CA VAL A 210 14.45 -9.65 6.34
C VAL A 210 13.06 -9.90 5.81
N ALA A 211 12.45 -11.01 6.21
CA ALA A 211 11.07 -11.33 5.89
C ALA A 211 10.11 -10.40 6.62
N VAL A 212 9.20 -9.78 5.87
CA VAL A 212 8.25 -8.81 6.42
C VAL A 212 6.80 -9.27 6.31
N LYS A 213 6.47 -10.11 5.33
CA LYS A 213 5.11 -10.66 5.13
C LYS A 213 5.18 -12.00 4.41
N VAL A 214 4.11 -12.78 4.57
CA VAL A 214 3.87 -14.00 3.79
C VAL A 214 2.59 -13.81 2.99
N LEU A 215 2.63 -14.16 1.73
CA LEU A 215 1.48 -14.22 0.83
C LEU A 215 1.16 -15.69 0.60
N LYS A 216 -0.08 -16.08 0.88
CA LYS A 216 -0.56 -17.46 0.78
C LYS A 216 -1.75 -17.56 -0.15
N ASP A 217 -1.81 -18.63 -0.90
CA ASP A 217 -3.05 -19.06 -1.53
C ASP A 217 -3.93 -19.80 -0.49
N LEU A 218 -5.26 -19.63 -0.61
CA LEU A 218 -6.23 -20.23 0.31
C LEU A 218 -6.68 -21.59 -0.20
#